data_f74b9b8fecc07f3c94bc405032cdf86f
#
_entry.id   f74b9b8fecc07f3c94bc405032cdf86f
#
_cell.length_a   1.000
_cell.length_b   1.000
_cell.length_c   1.000
_cell.angle_alpha   90.00
_cell.angle_beta   90.00
_cell.angle_gamma   90.00
#
_symmetry.space_group_name_H-M   'P 1'
#
loop_
_entity.id
_entity.type
_entity.pdbx_description
1 polymer ?
#
loop_
_entity_poly.entity_id
_entity_poly.type
_entity_poly.pdbx_seq_one_letter_code
_entity_poly.pdbx_strand_id
1 'polypeptide(L)'
;DFTPVIERAIQCGGYEEDKYMTGMNGGHTVTTGFAHHAVLSIAEKLIEAIRSGAVSHIFLIGGCDGAAPSRSYFTEFAKQTPKDSLILTLACGKYRINDLDLGTIQGIPRILDMGQCNDAYSAIRVALALADAFSCSVNDLPLTLVLSWYEQKAVCILLSLLALGIQNIVLGPTLPAFLSPNVLAYLVEQYHIT
;
A
#
# COMPACT_ATOMS: atom_id res chain seq x y z
N ASP A 1 5.09 31.36 -3.75
CA ASP A 1 5.80 31.84 -2.58
C ASP A 1 5.09 31.36 -1.31
N PHE A 2 5.76 30.57 -0.49
CA PHE A 2 5.24 30.01 0.76
C PHE A 2 5.63 30.81 2.00
N THR A 3 6.38 31.92 1.83
CA THR A 3 6.86 32.74 2.95
C THR A 3 5.74 33.15 3.93
N PRO A 4 4.58 33.64 3.51
CA PRO A 4 3.50 34.01 4.44
C PRO A 4 2.95 32.83 5.25
N VAL A 5 2.95 31.62 4.65
CA VAL A 5 2.50 30.39 5.33
C VAL A 5 3.51 29.96 6.39
N ILE A 6 4.81 30.03 6.05
CA ILE A 6 5.91 29.72 6.98
C ILE A 6 5.91 30.69 8.15
N GLU A 7 5.82 32.00 7.88
CA GLU A 7 5.76 33.04 8.91
C GLU A 7 4.57 32.80 9.85
N ARG A 8 3.41 32.47 9.29
CA ARG A 8 2.23 32.15 10.10
C ARG A 8 2.41 30.90 10.95
N ALA A 9 3.03 29.87 10.41
CA ALA A 9 3.34 28.66 11.15
C ALA A 9 4.29 28.94 12.34
N ILE A 10 5.32 29.75 12.12
CA ILE A 10 6.25 30.17 13.19
C ILE A 10 5.51 30.97 14.27
N GLN A 11 4.63 31.91 13.87
CA GLN A 11 3.83 32.70 14.83
C GLN A 11 2.87 31.84 15.66
N CYS A 12 2.29 30.79 15.08
CA CYS A 12 1.42 29.87 15.79
C CYS A 12 2.16 29.00 16.79
N GLY A 13 3.46 28.85 16.62
CA GLY A 13 4.28 27.94 17.43
C GLY A 13 3.94 26.47 17.19
N GLY A 14 4.24 25.63 18.14
CA GLY A 14 3.96 24.21 18.14
C GLY A 14 3.33 23.78 19.47
N TYR A 15 3.47 22.52 19.79
CA TYR A 15 3.14 22.01 21.10
C TYR A 15 4.20 22.43 22.12
N GLU A 16 3.78 22.83 23.33
CA GLU A 16 4.68 23.19 24.42
C GLU A 16 5.41 21.97 24.98
N GLU A 17 4.81 20.79 24.83
CA GLU A 17 5.34 19.51 25.29
C GLU A 17 5.15 18.45 24.20
N ASP A 18 5.96 17.40 24.24
CA ASP A 18 5.77 16.24 23.37
C ASP A 18 4.39 15.60 23.60
N LYS A 19 3.64 15.40 22.53
CA LYS A 19 2.32 14.74 22.55
C LYS A 19 2.45 13.33 22.01
N TYR A 20 2.24 12.37 22.90
CA TYR A 20 2.21 10.96 22.55
C TYR A 20 0.77 10.55 22.24
N MET A 21 0.60 9.93 21.07
CA MET A 21 -0.69 9.41 20.63
C MET A 21 -0.63 7.90 20.51
N THR A 22 -1.78 7.27 20.70
CA THR A 22 -1.96 5.86 20.42
C THR A 22 -2.65 5.70 19.08
N GLY A 23 -2.07 4.92 18.19
CA GLY A 23 -2.65 4.60 16.90
C GLY A 23 -3.90 3.74 17.03
N MET A 24 -4.57 3.52 15.91
CA MET A 24 -5.85 2.82 15.84
C MET A 24 -5.78 1.37 16.36
N ASN A 25 -4.63 0.72 16.21
CA ASN A 25 -4.38 -0.65 16.65
C ASN A 25 -3.58 -0.72 17.98
N GLY A 26 -3.41 0.41 18.66
CA GLY A 26 -2.68 0.49 19.93
C GLY A 26 -1.19 0.75 19.79
N GLY A 27 -0.67 0.93 18.58
CA GLY A 27 0.73 1.27 18.34
C GLY A 27 1.04 2.72 18.69
N HIS A 28 2.30 2.99 19.03
CA HIS A 28 2.80 4.32 19.37
C HIS A 28 3.84 4.85 18.36
N THR A 29 4.22 4.02 17.40
CA THR A 29 5.19 4.35 16.35
C THR A 29 4.65 3.93 14.98
N VAL A 30 5.03 4.68 13.96
CA VAL A 30 4.77 4.34 12.57
C VAL A 30 6.07 4.44 11.79
N THR A 31 6.26 3.53 10.84
CA THR A 31 7.42 3.54 9.96
C THR A 31 6.98 4.07 8.60
N THR A 32 7.50 5.23 8.21
CA THR A 32 7.14 5.94 6.98
C THR A 32 8.35 6.14 6.07
N GLY A 33 8.14 6.69 4.86
CA GLY A 33 9.21 7.09 3.96
C GLY A 33 9.68 6.01 2.99
N PHE A 34 8.92 4.95 2.78
CA PHE A 34 9.24 3.86 1.85
C PHE A 34 8.68 4.08 0.44
N ALA A 35 8.78 5.29 -0.12
CA ALA A 35 8.56 5.50 -1.55
C ALA A 35 9.61 4.74 -2.38
N HIS A 36 9.44 4.69 -3.70
CA HIS A 36 10.29 3.84 -4.57
C HIS A 36 11.79 4.04 -4.36
N HIS A 37 12.25 5.27 -4.11
CA HIS A 37 13.68 5.50 -3.88
C HIS A 37 14.22 4.73 -2.66
N ALA A 38 13.50 4.80 -1.54
CA ALA A 38 13.90 4.08 -0.32
C ALA A 38 13.82 2.56 -0.49
N VAL A 39 12.76 2.06 -1.12
CA VAL A 39 12.62 0.60 -1.37
C VAL A 39 13.68 0.11 -2.36
N LEU A 40 13.95 0.88 -3.42
CA LEU A 40 14.98 0.50 -4.41
C LEU A 40 16.40 0.62 -3.85
N SER A 41 16.64 1.46 -2.83
CA SER A 41 17.95 1.51 -2.16
C SER A 41 18.29 0.23 -1.39
N ILE A 42 17.29 -0.58 -1.04
CA ILE A 42 17.45 -1.89 -0.41
C ILE A 42 17.08 -3.04 -1.36
N ALA A 43 17.03 -2.78 -2.67
CA ALA A 43 16.53 -3.75 -3.66
C ALA A 43 17.33 -5.06 -3.64
N GLU A 44 18.66 -5.01 -3.53
CA GLU A 44 19.50 -6.21 -3.47
C GLU A 44 19.08 -7.12 -2.29
N LYS A 45 18.88 -6.52 -1.12
CA LYS A 45 18.46 -7.24 0.07
C LYS A 45 17.04 -7.81 -0.07
N LEU A 46 16.13 -7.06 -0.70
CA LEU A 46 14.77 -7.50 -0.96
C LEU A 46 14.74 -8.66 -1.96
N ILE A 47 15.49 -8.55 -3.05
CA ILE A 47 15.63 -9.60 -4.08
C ILE A 47 16.22 -10.87 -3.46
N GLU A 48 17.24 -10.77 -2.62
CA GLU A 48 17.83 -11.89 -1.92
C GLU A 48 16.84 -12.55 -0.96
N ALA A 49 16.06 -11.76 -0.22
CA ALA A 49 15.04 -12.28 0.67
C ALA A 49 13.94 -13.05 -0.09
N ILE A 50 13.58 -12.59 -1.30
CA ILE A 50 12.64 -13.31 -2.18
C ILE A 50 13.28 -14.59 -2.73
N ARG A 51 14.52 -14.53 -3.24
CA ARG A 51 15.22 -15.68 -3.81
C ARG A 51 15.50 -16.78 -2.80
N SER A 52 15.82 -16.41 -1.57
CA SER A 52 16.03 -17.37 -0.47
C SER A 52 14.72 -17.95 0.09
N GLY A 53 13.56 -17.43 -0.33
CA GLY A 53 12.27 -17.84 0.21
C GLY A 53 11.95 -17.23 1.59
N ALA A 54 12.77 -16.32 2.10
CA ALA A 54 12.49 -15.60 3.34
C ALA A 54 11.28 -14.66 3.18
N VAL A 55 11.07 -14.13 1.97
CA VAL A 55 9.86 -13.44 1.55
C VAL A 55 9.18 -14.29 0.48
N SER A 56 8.03 -14.87 0.84
CA SER A 56 7.26 -15.72 -0.07
C SER A 56 6.27 -14.94 -0.91
N HIS A 57 5.79 -13.79 -0.40
CA HIS A 57 4.76 -13.00 -1.06
C HIS A 57 4.83 -11.51 -0.68
N ILE A 58 4.32 -10.66 -1.54
CA ILE A 58 4.17 -9.22 -1.33
C ILE A 58 2.69 -8.86 -1.50
N PHE A 59 2.11 -8.17 -0.52
CA PHE A 59 0.78 -7.59 -0.62
C PHE A 59 0.89 -6.08 -0.77
N LEU A 60 0.29 -5.50 -1.80
CA LEU A 60 0.06 -4.07 -1.90
C LEU A 60 -1.34 -3.77 -1.38
N ILE A 61 -1.44 -3.20 -0.20
CA ILE A 61 -2.70 -2.88 0.45
C ILE A 61 -2.93 -1.38 0.40
N GLY A 62 -3.98 -0.95 -0.27
CA GLY A 62 -4.28 0.47 -0.43
C GLY A 62 -5.73 0.76 -0.77
N GLY A 63 -6.10 2.03 -0.69
CA GLY A 63 -7.44 2.51 -1.03
C GLY A 63 -7.90 3.65 -0.16
N CYS A 64 -9.17 4.05 -0.33
CA CYS A 64 -9.78 5.20 0.33
C CYS A 64 -10.69 4.74 1.47
N ASP A 65 -10.18 4.01 2.44
CA ASP A 65 -10.94 3.39 3.53
C ASP A 65 -11.95 4.34 4.22
N GLY A 66 -11.62 5.63 4.28
CA GLY A 66 -12.41 6.60 5.01
C GLY A 66 -12.32 6.43 6.53
N ALA A 67 -13.05 7.29 7.26
CA ALA A 67 -12.93 7.41 8.71
C ALA A 67 -13.92 6.54 9.52
N ALA A 68 -14.71 5.67 8.88
CA ALA A 68 -15.73 4.89 9.59
C ALA A 68 -15.07 3.90 10.58
N PRO A 69 -15.32 4.00 11.90
CA PRO A 69 -14.67 3.18 12.89
C PRO A 69 -14.92 1.67 12.73
N SER A 70 -16.05 1.30 12.12
CA SER A 70 -16.43 -0.10 11.90
C SER A 70 -15.70 -0.77 10.73
N ARG A 71 -14.91 -0.03 9.95
CA ARG A 71 -14.17 -0.60 8.83
C ARG A 71 -12.86 -1.19 9.29
N SER A 72 -12.76 -2.49 9.39
CA SER A 72 -11.57 -3.23 9.83
C SER A 72 -10.95 -4.10 8.73
N TYR A 73 -11.47 -4.06 7.51
CA TYR A 73 -11.06 -4.96 6.43
C TYR A 73 -9.54 -4.98 6.21
N PHE A 74 -8.91 -3.82 6.05
CA PHE A 74 -7.45 -3.77 5.85
C PHE A 74 -6.68 -4.24 7.07
N THR A 75 -7.15 -3.90 8.28
CA THR A 75 -6.54 -4.34 9.54
C THR A 75 -6.58 -5.86 9.67
N GLU A 76 -7.75 -6.46 9.45
CA GLU A 76 -7.92 -7.92 9.52
C GLU A 76 -7.16 -8.64 8.42
N PHE A 77 -7.15 -8.08 7.19
CA PHE A 77 -6.36 -8.63 6.10
C PHE A 77 -4.87 -8.63 6.46
N ALA A 78 -4.32 -7.50 6.91
CA ALA A 78 -2.91 -7.37 7.25
C ALA A 78 -2.50 -8.35 8.38
N LYS A 79 -3.33 -8.50 9.41
CA LYS A 79 -3.08 -9.44 10.51
C LYS A 79 -3.06 -10.91 10.08
N GLN A 80 -3.80 -11.24 9.01
CA GLN A 80 -3.90 -12.59 8.49
C GLN A 80 -2.86 -12.91 7.40
N THR A 81 -2.06 -11.93 6.97
CA THR A 81 -0.99 -12.20 6.00
C THR A 81 0.04 -13.17 6.56
N PRO A 82 0.58 -14.08 5.75
CA PRO A 82 1.65 -14.99 6.16
C PRO A 82 2.82 -14.24 6.80
N LYS A 83 3.49 -14.86 7.77
CA LYS A 83 4.60 -14.23 8.50
C LYS A 83 5.83 -13.96 7.63
N ASP A 84 5.96 -14.67 6.54
CA ASP A 84 6.99 -14.55 5.50
C ASP A 84 6.56 -13.66 4.33
N SER A 85 5.57 -12.79 4.53
CA SER A 85 5.14 -11.83 3.52
C SER A 85 5.45 -10.39 3.92
N LEU A 86 5.67 -9.55 2.92
CA LEU A 86 5.78 -8.10 3.06
C LEU A 86 4.46 -7.42 2.68
N ILE A 87 4.20 -6.27 3.28
CA ILE A 87 3.07 -5.42 2.97
C ILE A 87 3.61 -4.06 2.52
N LEU A 88 3.35 -3.70 1.28
CA LEU A 88 3.45 -2.34 0.79
C LEU A 88 2.10 -1.67 1.02
N THR A 89 2.07 -0.52 1.65
CA THR A 89 0.81 0.19 1.89
C THR A 89 0.89 1.64 1.48
N LEU A 90 -0.22 2.18 1.02
CA LEU A 90 -0.33 3.57 0.57
C LEU A 90 -1.77 4.07 0.64
N ALA A 91 -1.95 5.36 0.38
CA ALA A 91 -3.24 6.05 0.42
C ALA A 91 -3.85 6.11 1.82
N CYS A 92 -5.13 6.42 1.95
CA CYS A 92 -5.78 6.56 3.25
C CYS A 92 -5.92 5.23 4.00
N GLY A 93 -6.01 4.13 3.28
CA GLY A 93 -6.09 2.79 3.87
C GLY A 93 -4.90 2.41 4.74
N LYS A 94 -3.72 3.00 4.50
CA LYS A 94 -2.53 2.77 5.32
C LYS A 94 -2.72 3.08 6.80
N TYR A 95 -3.53 4.07 7.14
CA TYR A 95 -3.79 4.46 8.52
C TYR A 95 -4.56 3.40 9.33
N ARG A 96 -5.04 2.35 8.67
CA ARG A 96 -5.64 1.18 9.31
C ARG A 96 -4.63 0.15 9.78
N ILE A 97 -3.39 0.23 9.28
CA ILE A 97 -2.40 -0.83 9.47
C ILE A 97 -1.00 -0.34 9.82
N ASN A 98 -0.67 0.93 9.59
CA ASN A 98 0.70 1.42 9.71
C ASN A 98 1.23 1.51 11.16
N ASP A 99 0.36 1.37 12.16
CA ASP A 99 0.73 1.25 13.58
C ASP A 99 0.72 -0.20 14.08
N LEU A 100 0.51 -1.20 13.19
CA LEU A 100 0.64 -2.61 13.54
C LEU A 100 2.12 -3.00 13.65
N ASP A 101 2.50 -3.66 14.72
CA ASP A 101 3.80 -4.32 14.83
C ASP A 101 3.71 -5.75 14.29
N LEU A 102 4.07 -5.93 13.04
CA LEU A 102 4.17 -7.25 12.40
C LEU A 102 5.61 -7.79 12.39
N GLY A 103 6.57 -7.07 12.96
CA GLY A 103 7.98 -7.44 13.01
C GLY A 103 8.74 -7.17 11.71
N THR A 104 9.83 -7.90 11.53
CA THR A 104 10.76 -7.73 10.40
C THR A 104 11.10 -9.07 9.75
N ILE A 105 11.47 -9.04 8.46
CA ILE A 105 12.07 -10.18 7.74
C ILE A 105 13.48 -9.76 7.33
N GLN A 106 14.50 -10.43 7.84
CA GLN A 106 15.91 -10.10 7.59
C GLN A 106 16.24 -8.61 7.84
N GLY A 107 15.58 -8.00 8.85
CA GLY A 107 15.74 -6.57 9.18
C GLY A 107 15.03 -5.61 8.22
N ILE A 108 14.15 -6.09 7.35
CA ILE A 108 13.22 -5.27 6.57
C ILE A 108 11.89 -5.25 7.34
N PRO A 109 11.32 -4.09 7.68
CA PRO A 109 9.99 -4.04 8.28
C PRO A 109 8.96 -4.74 7.38
N ARG A 110 8.05 -5.51 7.98
CA ARG A 110 7.02 -6.20 7.20
C ARG A 110 5.98 -5.25 6.62
N ILE A 111 5.80 -4.07 7.21
CA ILE A 111 4.93 -3.01 6.66
C ILE A 111 5.84 -1.88 6.17
N LEU A 112 5.73 -1.54 4.90
CA LEU A 112 6.44 -0.45 4.24
C LEU A 112 5.41 0.59 3.79
N ASP A 113 5.32 1.69 4.52
CA ASP A 113 4.42 2.82 4.19
C ASP A 113 5.03 3.63 3.05
N MET A 114 4.47 3.48 1.88
CA MET A 114 4.94 4.13 0.64
C MET A 114 4.45 5.57 0.48
N GLY A 115 3.48 6.00 1.25
CA GLY A 115 2.94 7.36 1.20
C GLY A 115 1.45 7.45 0.91
N GLN A 116 1.04 8.45 0.14
CA GLN A 116 -0.36 8.75 -0.16
C GLN A 116 -0.80 8.13 -1.51
N CYS A 117 -2.01 8.46 -1.96
CA CYS A 117 -2.53 7.94 -3.23
C CYS A 117 -1.68 8.35 -4.46
N ASN A 118 -1.00 9.50 -4.42
CA ASN A 118 -0.07 9.89 -5.47
C ASN A 118 1.14 8.96 -5.56
N ASP A 119 1.49 8.28 -4.46
CA ASP A 119 2.61 7.35 -4.39
C ASP A 119 2.29 5.96 -4.99
N ALA A 120 1.08 5.78 -5.56
CA ALA A 120 0.80 4.66 -6.44
C ALA A 120 1.83 4.55 -7.58
N TYR A 121 2.35 5.68 -8.06
CA TYR A 121 3.50 5.71 -8.97
C TYR A 121 4.73 4.98 -8.38
N SER A 122 5.03 5.20 -7.11
CA SER A 122 6.14 4.52 -6.42
C SER A 122 5.92 3.01 -6.36
N ALA A 123 4.70 2.57 -6.09
CA ALA A 123 4.37 1.14 -6.09
C ALA A 123 4.57 0.49 -7.47
N ILE A 124 4.13 1.16 -8.54
CA ILE A 124 4.34 0.71 -9.92
C ILE A 124 5.85 0.63 -10.22
N ARG A 125 6.64 1.63 -9.83
CA ARG A 125 8.09 1.64 -10.04
C ARG A 125 8.80 0.49 -9.33
N VAL A 126 8.38 0.16 -8.11
CA VAL A 126 8.91 -1.00 -7.37
C VAL A 126 8.53 -2.30 -8.04
N ALA A 127 7.27 -2.48 -8.44
CA ALA A 127 6.81 -3.68 -9.13
C ALA A 127 7.56 -3.91 -10.45
N LEU A 128 7.75 -2.85 -11.26
CA LEU A 128 8.51 -2.94 -12.51
C LEU A 128 9.99 -3.28 -12.28
N ALA A 129 10.62 -2.69 -11.26
CA ALA A 129 12.01 -2.99 -10.94
C ALA A 129 12.19 -4.44 -10.45
N LEU A 130 11.23 -4.97 -9.68
CA LEU A 130 11.24 -6.39 -9.29
C LEU A 130 11.02 -7.30 -10.50
N ALA A 131 10.08 -7.00 -11.38
CA ALA A 131 9.84 -7.77 -12.59
C ALA A 131 11.09 -7.83 -13.49
N ASP A 132 11.79 -6.71 -13.65
CA ASP A 132 13.06 -6.65 -14.38
C ASP A 132 14.14 -7.50 -13.72
N ALA A 133 14.31 -7.39 -12.39
CA ALA A 133 15.29 -8.16 -11.63
C ALA A 133 15.08 -9.69 -11.67
N PHE A 134 13.82 -10.11 -11.82
CA PHE A 134 13.43 -11.52 -11.96
C PHE A 134 13.24 -11.95 -13.42
N SER A 135 13.40 -11.03 -14.39
CA SER A 135 13.18 -11.27 -15.83
C SER A 135 11.81 -11.88 -16.12
N CYS A 136 10.77 -11.33 -15.50
CA CYS A 136 9.38 -11.78 -15.62
C CYS A 136 8.43 -10.59 -15.81
N SER A 137 7.14 -10.84 -16.05
CA SER A 137 6.14 -9.77 -16.03
C SER A 137 5.74 -9.42 -14.60
N VAL A 138 5.11 -8.25 -14.40
CA VAL A 138 4.56 -7.87 -13.08
C VAL A 138 3.51 -8.88 -12.60
N ASN A 139 2.77 -9.49 -13.54
CA ASN A 139 1.74 -10.48 -13.22
C ASN A 139 2.30 -11.84 -12.77
N ASP A 140 3.59 -12.10 -13.04
CA ASP A 140 4.28 -13.33 -12.63
C ASP A 140 4.98 -13.17 -11.27
N LEU A 141 5.03 -11.95 -10.72
CA LEU A 141 5.58 -11.71 -9.39
C LEU A 141 4.67 -12.31 -8.31
N PRO A 142 5.24 -12.72 -7.17
CA PRO A 142 4.46 -13.10 -5.99
C PRO A 142 3.87 -11.84 -5.33
N LEU A 143 3.01 -11.13 -6.07
CA LEU A 143 2.44 -9.84 -5.72
C LEU A 143 0.92 -9.89 -5.87
N THR A 144 0.21 -9.50 -4.82
CA THR A 144 -1.24 -9.31 -4.85
C THR A 144 -1.58 -7.88 -4.46
N LEU A 145 -2.38 -7.23 -5.29
CA LEU A 145 -2.92 -5.90 -5.01
C LEU A 145 -4.27 -6.04 -4.32
N VAL A 146 -4.43 -5.41 -3.17
CA VAL A 146 -5.67 -5.43 -2.37
C VAL A 146 -6.18 -4.00 -2.26
N LEU A 147 -7.22 -3.68 -3.00
CA LEU A 147 -7.76 -2.33 -3.14
C LEU A 147 -9.21 -2.30 -2.68
N SER A 148 -9.63 -1.22 -2.02
CA SER A 148 -11.01 -1.05 -1.60
C SER A 148 -11.36 0.41 -1.31
N TRP A 149 -12.67 0.70 -1.20
CA TRP A 149 -13.25 2.02 -0.92
C TRP A 149 -12.72 3.10 -1.87
N TYR A 150 -13.38 3.24 -2.99
CA TYR A 150 -12.93 4.05 -4.11
C TYR A 150 -13.52 5.45 -4.07
N GLU A 151 -12.66 6.44 -3.98
CA GLU A 151 -12.96 7.79 -4.44
C GLU A 151 -12.32 8.03 -5.82
N GLN A 152 -12.45 9.24 -6.36
CA GLN A 152 -12.05 9.54 -7.74
C GLN A 152 -10.60 9.15 -8.07
N LYS A 153 -9.64 9.44 -7.20
CA LYS A 153 -8.22 9.10 -7.44
C LYS A 153 -8.00 7.58 -7.44
N ALA A 154 -8.62 6.87 -6.51
CA ALA A 154 -8.51 5.42 -6.45
C ALA A 154 -9.13 4.75 -7.67
N VAL A 155 -10.23 5.30 -8.20
CA VAL A 155 -10.80 4.85 -9.48
C VAL A 155 -9.83 5.09 -10.64
N CYS A 156 -9.21 6.27 -10.72
CA CYS A 156 -8.19 6.55 -11.74
C CYS A 156 -7.00 5.59 -11.64
N ILE A 157 -6.53 5.30 -10.43
CA ILE A 157 -5.43 4.36 -10.20
C ILE A 157 -5.83 2.95 -10.66
N LEU A 158 -7.01 2.46 -10.27
CA LEU A 158 -7.51 1.17 -10.70
C LEU A 158 -7.56 1.06 -12.23
N LEU A 159 -8.16 2.05 -12.90
CA LEU A 159 -8.24 2.08 -14.36
C LEU A 159 -6.85 2.13 -15.02
N SER A 160 -5.90 2.84 -14.40
CA SER A 160 -4.51 2.89 -14.88
C SER A 160 -3.83 1.53 -14.76
N LEU A 161 -4.04 0.81 -13.65
CA LEU A 161 -3.51 -0.55 -13.47
C LEU A 161 -4.08 -1.51 -14.51
N LEU A 162 -5.40 -1.46 -14.75
CA LEU A 162 -6.04 -2.26 -15.80
C LEU A 162 -5.52 -1.91 -17.20
N ALA A 163 -5.34 -0.62 -17.51
CA ALA A 163 -4.75 -0.17 -18.76
C ALA A 163 -3.31 -0.63 -18.97
N LEU A 164 -2.55 -0.81 -17.87
CA LEU A 164 -1.21 -1.40 -17.89
C LEU A 164 -1.22 -2.94 -17.97
N GLY A 165 -2.38 -3.56 -18.01
CA GLY A 165 -2.52 -5.02 -18.07
C GLY A 165 -2.25 -5.74 -16.76
N ILE A 166 -2.30 -5.04 -15.62
CA ILE A 166 -2.13 -5.65 -14.30
C ILE A 166 -3.35 -6.51 -13.97
N GLN A 167 -3.09 -7.71 -13.50
CA GLN A 167 -4.09 -8.73 -13.17
C GLN A 167 -4.05 -9.11 -11.69
N ASN A 168 -4.93 -10.02 -11.27
CA ASN A 168 -4.97 -10.58 -9.91
C ASN A 168 -5.18 -9.50 -8.82
N ILE A 169 -6.06 -8.52 -9.09
CA ILE A 169 -6.40 -7.46 -8.14
C ILE A 169 -7.59 -7.92 -7.29
N VAL A 170 -7.41 -7.93 -5.97
CA VAL A 170 -8.49 -8.14 -5.01
C VAL A 170 -9.20 -6.81 -4.79
N LEU A 171 -10.45 -6.73 -5.22
CA LEU A 171 -11.32 -5.59 -4.93
C LEU A 171 -12.06 -5.89 -3.64
N GLY A 172 -11.65 -5.28 -2.55
CA GLY A 172 -12.17 -5.54 -1.20
C GLY A 172 -13.69 -5.39 -1.07
N PRO A 173 -14.26 -5.32 0.13
CA PRO A 173 -15.69 -5.57 0.36
C PRO A 173 -16.62 -4.56 -0.29
N THR A 174 -16.09 -3.44 -0.80
CA THR A 174 -16.87 -2.42 -1.50
C THR A 174 -16.34 -2.26 -2.91
N LEU A 175 -17.18 -2.59 -3.89
CA LEU A 175 -16.84 -2.41 -5.30
C LEU A 175 -17.03 -0.95 -5.73
N PRO A 176 -16.28 -0.49 -6.77
CA PRO A 176 -16.54 0.81 -7.39
C PRO A 176 -17.97 0.92 -7.91
N ALA A 177 -18.64 2.05 -7.64
CA ALA A 177 -20.06 2.23 -7.93
C ALA A 177 -20.43 2.16 -9.42
N PHE A 178 -19.45 2.32 -10.32
CA PHE A 178 -19.68 2.24 -11.78
C PHE A 178 -19.71 0.80 -12.32
N LEU A 179 -19.34 -0.20 -11.52
CA LEU A 179 -19.29 -1.58 -11.96
C LEU A 179 -20.71 -2.18 -12.03
N SER A 180 -21.25 -2.26 -13.26
CA SER A 180 -22.42 -3.09 -13.50
C SER A 180 -22.05 -4.59 -13.46
N PRO A 181 -23.01 -5.50 -13.29
CA PRO A 181 -22.73 -6.95 -13.30
C PRO A 181 -21.98 -7.41 -14.56
N ASN A 182 -22.31 -6.86 -15.73
CA ASN A 182 -21.67 -7.22 -17.00
C ASN A 182 -20.22 -6.70 -17.06
N VAL A 183 -19.98 -5.48 -16.57
CA VAL A 183 -18.61 -4.92 -16.51
C VAL A 183 -17.77 -5.70 -15.51
N LEU A 184 -18.34 -6.06 -14.36
CA LEU A 184 -17.64 -6.88 -13.37
C LEU A 184 -17.29 -8.26 -13.94
N ALA A 185 -18.22 -8.94 -14.61
CA ALA A 185 -17.98 -10.23 -15.25
C ALA A 185 -16.82 -10.14 -16.28
N TYR A 186 -16.80 -9.10 -17.10
CA TYR A 186 -15.72 -8.84 -18.04
C TYR A 186 -14.36 -8.65 -17.33
N LEU A 187 -14.34 -7.86 -16.25
CA LEU A 187 -13.10 -7.62 -15.49
C LEU A 187 -12.58 -8.89 -14.80
N VAL A 188 -13.48 -9.72 -14.28
CA VAL A 188 -13.12 -11.02 -13.70
C VAL A 188 -12.51 -11.93 -14.75
N GLU A 189 -13.13 -12.01 -15.95
CA GLU A 189 -12.65 -12.86 -17.05
C GLU A 189 -11.30 -12.39 -17.62
N GLN A 190 -11.14 -11.08 -17.82
CA GLN A 190 -9.95 -10.54 -18.52
C GLN A 190 -8.79 -10.22 -17.59
N TYR A 191 -9.06 -9.83 -16.34
CA TYR A 191 -8.04 -9.35 -15.40
C TYR A 191 -7.93 -10.18 -14.14
N HIS A 192 -8.72 -11.27 -14.04
CA HIS A 192 -8.73 -12.16 -12.86
C HIS A 192 -8.96 -11.39 -11.54
N ILE A 193 -9.88 -10.42 -11.59
CA ILE A 193 -10.29 -9.67 -10.40
C ILE A 193 -11.10 -10.56 -9.46
N THR A 194 -10.86 -10.43 -8.16
CA THR A 194 -11.55 -11.17 -7.11
C THR A 194 -12.07 -10.26 -6.00
#